data_d274abaaea4a5b12214b08a68193281d
#
_entry.id   d274abaaea4a5b12214b08a68193281d
#
_cell.length_a   1.000
_cell.length_b   1.000
_cell.length_c   1.000
_cell.angle_alpha   90.00
_cell.angle_beta   90.00
_cell.angle_gamma   90.00
#
_symmetry.space_group_name_H-M   'P 1'
#
loop_
_entity.id
_entity.type
_entity.pdbx_description
1 polymer ?
#
loop_
_entity_poly.entity_id
_entity_poly.type
_entity_poly.pdbx_seq_one_letter_code
_entity_poly.pdbx_strand_id
1 'polypeptide(L)'
;MRVVAALIERAGLLLVARRKDKGERAGLWEFPGGKVEAGEGDAAALARELREELAVEARIGPLYARVEHRYPDLLVDLVLYKASLPGDAEPRALSAEEVRWVRRAELAALPFCEADQPLLGPIARDPDAA
;
A
#
# COMPACT_ATOMS: atom_id res chain seq x y z
N MET A 1 -1.46 -7.33 14.55
CA MET A 1 -0.94 -7.79 13.25
C MET A 1 -0.14 -6.67 12.60
N ARG A 2 1.10 -6.94 12.27
CA ARG A 2 1.95 -5.94 11.60
C ARG A 2 1.81 -6.07 10.09
N VAL A 3 1.48 -4.97 9.45
CA VAL A 3 1.31 -4.90 7.99
C VAL A 3 2.23 -3.81 7.45
N VAL A 4 2.97 -4.14 6.40
CA VAL A 4 3.80 -3.15 5.69
C VAL A 4 3.15 -2.81 4.37
N ALA A 5 3.24 -1.55 3.98
CA ALA A 5 2.67 -1.07 2.73
C ALA A 5 3.62 -0.08 2.07
N ALA A 6 3.42 0.13 0.76
CA ALA A 6 4.31 0.95 -0.04
C ALA A 6 3.60 2.18 -0.61
N LEU A 7 4.24 3.32 -0.46
CA LEU A 7 3.86 4.55 -1.14
C LEU A 7 4.75 4.64 -2.38
N ILE A 8 4.20 4.29 -3.54
CA ILE A 8 4.93 4.20 -4.80
C ILE A 8 4.45 5.29 -5.74
N GLU A 9 5.36 6.15 -6.18
CA GLU A 9 5.05 7.20 -7.14
C GLU A 9 5.74 6.95 -8.48
N ARG A 10 5.04 7.27 -9.55
CA ARG A 10 5.61 7.30 -10.91
C ARG A 10 4.90 8.40 -11.68
N ALA A 11 5.68 9.34 -12.23
CA ALA A 11 5.15 10.43 -13.05
C ALA A 11 4.01 11.21 -12.37
N GLY A 12 4.14 11.43 -11.06
CA GLY A 12 3.15 12.17 -10.27
C GLY A 12 1.94 11.36 -9.85
N LEU A 13 1.88 10.08 -10.19
CA LEU A 13 0.77 9.19 -9.84
C LEU A 13 1.19 8.24 -8.71
N LEU A 14 0.23 7.83 -7.91
CA LEU A 14 0.44 6.89 -6.81
C LEU A 14 -0.22 5.55 -7.14
N LEU A 15 0.45 4.46 -6.79
CA LEU A 15 -0.08 3.12 -7.02
C LEU A 15 -0.96 2.68 -5.86
N VAL A 16 -2.19 2.28 -6.17
CA VAL A 16 -3.15 1.75 -5.19
C VAL A 16 -3.75 0.45 -5.69
N ALA A 17 -4.23 -0.38 -4.77
CA ALA A 17 -4.78 -1.69 -5.09
C ALA A 17 -6.16 -1.84 -4.47
N ARG A 18 -7.09 -2.50 -5.19
CA ARG A 18 -8.42 -2.79 -4.69
C ARG A 18 -8.49 -4.24 -4.27
N ARG A 19 -8.96 -4.49 -3.06
CA ARG A 19 -9.10 -5.84 -2.51
C ARG A 19 -10.17 -6.61 -3.28
N LYS A 20 -10.00 -7.92 -3.37
CA LYS A 20 -10.97 -8.79 -4.03
C LYS A 20 -12.34 -8.65 -3.37
N ASP A 21 -13.38 -8.87 -4.17
CA ASP A 21 -14.77 -8.66 -3.75
C ASP A 21 -15.30 -9.85 -2.95
N LYS A 22 -14.60 -10.20 -1.87
CA LYS A 22 -15.03 -11.22 -0.92
C LYS A 22 -14.27 -11.07 0.40
N GLY A 23 -14.91 -11.45 1.49
CA GLY A 23 -14.32 -11.39 2.82
C GLY A 23 -14.47 -10.01 3.46
N GLU A 24 -13.81 -9.84 4.59
CA GLU A 24 -13.79 -8.56 5.28
C GLU A 24 -13.07 -7.52 4.42
N ARG A 25 -13.56 -6.30 4.40
CA ARG A 25 -12.95 -5.19 3.67
C ARG A 25 -12.90 -5.41 2.15
N ALA A 26 -13.80 -6.26 1.63
CA ALA A 26 -13.89 -6.55 0.20
C ALA A 26 -14.20 -5.29 -0.61
N GLY A 27 -13.55 -5.15 -1.76
CA GLY A 27 -13.78 -4.03 -2.67
C GLY A 27 -13.19 -2.70 -2.24
N LEU A 28 -12.53 -2.64 -1.08
CA LEU A 28 -11.90 -1.41 -0.60
C LEU A 28 -10.48 -1.28 -1.15
N TRP A 29 -10.04 -0.03 -1.28
CA TRP A 29 -8.69 0.28 -1.77
C TRP A 29 -7.68 0.34 -0.63
N GLU A 30 -6.43 0.09 -0.95
CA GLU A 30 -5.32 0.12 0.01
C GLU A 30 -4.01 0.42 -0.73
N PHE A 31 -3.00 0.84 0.02
CA PHE A 31 -1.65 0.87 -0.54
C PHE A 31 -1.13 -0.56 -0.61
N PRO A 32 -0.41 -0.93 -1.68
CA PRO A 32 0.03 -2.32 -1.85
C PRO A 32 1.01 -2.73 -0.76
N GLY A 33 0.89 -3.97 -0.32
CA GLY A 33 1.73 -4.53 0.73
C GLY A 33 1.09 -5.76 1.33
N GLY A 34 1.47 -6.08 2.54
CA GLY A 34 0.92 -7.26 3.20
C GLY A 34 1.52 -7.50 4.58
N LYS A 35 1.23 -8.67 5.11
CA LYS A 35 1.57 -9.07 6.46
C LYS A 35 3.04 -9.41 6.61
N VAL A 36 3.67 -8.90 7.68
CA VAL A 36 5.03 -9.29 8.04
C VAL A 36 4.98 -10.66 8.69
N GLU A 37 5.83 -11.57 8.21
CA GLU A 37 5.92 -12.92 8.74
C GLU A 37 6.95 -12.97 9.86
N ALA A 38 6.86 -14.01 10.70
CA ALA A 38 7.78 -14.20 11.82
C ALA A 38 9.22 -14.25 11.30
N GLY A 39 10.09 -13.47 11.94
CA GLY A 39 11.51 -13.44 11.59
C GLY A 39 11.87 -12.52 10.43
N GLU A 40 10.87 -11.87 9.80
CA GLU A 40 11.12 -10.90 8.73
C GLU A 40 11.27 -9.49 9.26
N GLY A 41 12.20 -8.72 8.66
CA GLY A 41 12.20 -7.27 8.83
C GLY A 41 11.19 -6.63 7.88
N ASP A 42 10.82 -5.39 8.16
CA ASP A 42 9.80 -4.67 7.37
C ASP A 42 10.17 -4.56 5.88
N ALA A 43 11.39 -4.14 5.59
CA ALA A 43 11.81 -3.94 4.20
C ALA A 43 11.80 -5.25 3.41
N ALA A 44 12.27 -6.33 4.03
CA ALA A 44 12.26 -7.65 3.38
C ALA A 44 10.83 -8.15 3.17
N ALA A 45 9.96 -7.95 4.16
CA ALA A 45 8.56 -8.34 4.06
C ALA A 45 7.86 -7.57 2.93
N LEU A 46 8.10 -6.25 2.86
CA LEU A 46 7.46 -5.43 1.84
C LEU A 46 7.96 -5.80 0.44
N ALA A 47 9.26 -6.00 0.27
CA ALA A 47 9.81 -6.42 -1.03
C ALA A 47 9.20 -7.76 -1.46
N ARG A 48 9.08 -8.70 -0.53
CA ARG A 48 8.46 -10.00 -0.80
C ARG A 48 6.99 -9.86 -1.20
N GLU A 49 6.22 -9.08 -0.45
CA GLU A 49 4.80 -8.86 -0.72
C GLU A 49 4.58 -8.22 -2.09
N LEU A 50 5.39 -7.23 -2.45
CA LEU A 50 5.25 -6.57 -3.74
C LEU A 50 5.62 -7.51 -4.90
N ARG A 51 6.58 -8.39 -4.68
CA ARG A 51 6.92 -9.42 -5.67
C ARG A 51 5.77 -10.41 -5.85
N GLU A 52 5.20 -10.88 -4.74
CA GLU A 52 4.10 -11.85 -4.78
C GLU A 52 2.81 -11.25 -5.34
N GLU A 53 2.50 -10.01 -4.98
CA GLU A 53 1.22 -9.40 -5.33
C GLU A 53 1.22 -8.66 -6.65
N LEU A 54 2.34 -8.07 -7.03
CA LEU A 54 2.44 -7.18 -8.19
C LEU A 54 3.45 -7.63 -9.24
N ALA A 55 4.22 -8.68 -8.96
CA ALA A 55 5.28 -9.16 -9.86
C ALA A 55 6.34 -8.09 -10.15
N VAL A 56 6.70 -7.30 -9.14
CA VAL A 56 7.71 -6.24 -9.29
C VAL A 56 8.82 -6.40 -8.26
N GLU A 57 10.03 -6.00 -8.63
CA GLU A 57 11.17 -5.90 -7.72
C GLU A 57 11.30 -4.44 -7.31
N ALA A 58 10.69 -4.10 -6.18
CA ALA A 58 10.66 -2.73 -5.69
C ALA A 58 11.90 -2.43 -4.86
N ARG A 59 12.33 -1.16 -4.90
CA ARG A 59 13.34 -0.65 -3.98
C ARG A 59 12.63 -0.01 -2.81
N ILE A 60 12.84 -0.53 -1.61
CA ILE A 60 12.21 -0.03 -0.40
C ILE A 60 13.04 1.13 0.14
N GLY A 61 12.39 2.26 0.36
CA GLY A 61 13.01 3.47 0.87
C GLY A 61 12.69 3.73 2.34
N PRO A 62 12.67 5.00 2.75
CA PRO A 62 12.49 5.32 4.17
C PRO A 62 11.06 5.17 4.64
N LEU A 63 10.91 5.02 5.95
CA LEU A 63 9.61 5.02 6.62
C LEU A 63 8.92 6.37 6.34
N TYR A 64 7.66 6.32 5.93
CA TYR A 64 6.86 7.51 5.70
C TYR A 64 5.88 7.78 6.84
N ALA A 65 5.11 6.75 7.25
CA ALA A 65 4.09 6.93 8.28
C ALA A 65 3.73 5.60 8.92
N ARG A 66 3.07 5.67 10.07
CA ARG A 66 2.62 4.49 10.80
C ARG A 66 1.24 4.78 11.39
N VAL A 67 0.33 3.81 11.27
CA VAL A 67 -1.02 3.89 11.81
C VAL A 67 -1.32 2.62 12.58
N GLU A 68 -1.86 2.77 13.79
CA GLU A 68 -2.41 1.64 14.53
C GLU A 68 -3.92 1.74 14.47
N HIS A 69 -4.58 0.70 13.99
CA HIS A 69 -6.03 0.70 13.82
C HIS A 69 -6.64 -0.59 14.34
N ARG A 70 -7.71 -0.46 15.12
CA ARG A 70 -8.44 -1.62 15.64
C ARG A 70 -9.71 -1.83 14.83
N TYR A 71 -9.74 -2.97 14.12
CA TYR A 71 -10.97 -3.50 13.54
C TYR A 71 -11.66 -4.37 14.57
N PRO A 72 -12.96 -4.68 14.43
CA PRO A 72 -13.63 -5.59 15.34
C PRO A 72 -12.97 -6.96 15.45
N ASP A 73 -12.36 -7.43 14.35
CA ASP A 73 -11.75 -8.74 14.25
C ASP A 73 -10.25 -8.77 14.56
N LEU A 74 -9.56 -7.60 14.52
CA LEU A 74 -8.11 -7.59 14.73
C LEU A 74 -7.56 -6.17 14.95
N LEU A 75 -6.34 -6.11 15.52
CA LEU A 75 -5.56 -4.89 15.64
C LEU A 75 -4.51 -4.87 14.53
N VAL A 76 -4.48 -3.82 13.74
CA VAL A 76 -3.52 -3.65 12.65
C VAL A 76 -2.52 -2.55 12.99
N ASP A 77 -1.23 -2.89 12.90
CA ASP A 77 -0.11 -1.96 12.98
C ASP A 77 0.38 -1.79 11.54
N LEU A 78 -0.07 -0.72 10.88
CA LEU A 78 0.24 -0.44 9.48
C LEU A 78 1.42 0.50 9.38
N VAL A 79 2.46 0.04 8.70
CA VAL A 79 3.70 0.81 8.52
C VAL A 79 3.89 1.07 7.04
N LEU A 80 3.90 2.34 6.65
CA LEU A 80 3.99 2.76 5.25
C LEU A 80 5.39 3.25 4.94
N TYR A 81 6.03 2.62 3.95
CA TYR A 81 7.37 2.99 3.46
C TYR A 81 7.27 3.59 2.08
N LYS A 82 8.10 4.57 1.79
CA LYS A 82 8.29 4.99 0.41
C LYS A 82 8.97 3.85 -0.34
N ALA A 83 8.58 3.67 -1.60
CA ALA A 83 9.20 2.65 -2.45
C ALA A 83 9.17 3.12 -3.89
N SER A 84 10.08 2.56 -4.70
CA SER A 84 10.17 2.89 -6.12
C SER A 84 10.27 1.62 -6.94
N LEU A 85 9.83 1.71 -8.18
CA LEU A 85 9.92 0.62 -9.15
C LEU A 85 10.93 0.97 -10.23
N PRO A 86 11.58 -0.03 -10.83
CA PRO A 86 12.37 0.22 -12.04
C PRO A 86 11.51 0.93 -13.08
N GLY A 87 12.11 1.80 -13.90
CA GLY A 87 11.36 2.70 -14.76
C GLY A 87 10.41 2.03 -15.75
N ASP A 88 10.70 0.80 -16.15
CA ASP A 88 9.89 0.04 -17.11
C ASP A 88 9.06 -1.06 -16.47
N ALA A 89 9.10 -1.20 -15.15
CA ALA A 89 8.33 -2.25 -14.46
C ALA A 89 6.84 -1.95 -14.53
N GLU A 90 6.05 -2.96 -14.88
CA GLU A 90 4.59 -2.85 -14.94
C GLU A 90 3.98 -3.71 -13.85
N PRO A 91 3.43 -3.10 -12.79
CA PRO A 91 2.75 -3.86 -11.74
C PRO A 91 1.56 -4.63 -12.29
N ARG A 92 1.37 -5.85 -11.81
CA ARG A 92 0.27 -6.72 -12.23
C ARG A 92 -0.60 -7.03 -11.02
N ALA A 93 -1.91 -7.10 -11.23
CA ALA A 93 -2.85 -7.45 -10.15
C ALA A 93 -2.90 -8.97 -9.99
N LEU A 94 -1.91 -9.55 -9.31
CA LEU A 94 -1.85 -11.00 -9.09
C LEU A 94 -2.76 -11.47 -7.97
N SER A 95 -2.90 -10.66 -6.90
CA SER A 95 -3.75 -11.01 -5.76
C SER A 95 -4.83 -9.99 -5.48
N ALA A 96 -4.76 -8.79 -6.05
CA ALA A 96 -5.80 -7.78 -5.93
C ALA A 96 -6.80 -7.92 -7.07
N GLU A 97 -7.99 -7.34 -6.90
CA GLU A 97 -8.98 -7.24 -7.97
C GLU A 97 -8.51 -6.32 -9.07
N GLU A 98 -7.82 -5.26 -8.67
CA GLU A 98 -7.36 -4.23 -9.58
C GLU A 98 -6.18 -3.48 -8.97
N VAL A 99 -5.25 -3.01 -9.80
CA VAL A 99 -4.24 -2.02 -9.40
C VAL A 99 -4.40 -0.80 -10.30
N ARG A 100 -4.16 0.38 -9.76
CA ARG A 100 -4.40 1.62 -10.48
C ARG A 100 -3.40 2.68 -10.06
N TRP A 101 -2.94 3.46 -11.04
CA TRP A 101 -2.17 4.67 -10.78
C TRP A 101 -3.15 5.82 -10.68
N VAL A 102 -3.13 6.57 -9.57
CA VAL A 102 -4.08 7.65 -9.32
C VAL A 102 -3.35 8.93 -8.94
N ARG A 103 -3.99 10.06 -9.20
CA ARG A 103 -3.49 11.35 -8.72
C ARG A 103 -3.78 11.48 -7.23
N ARG A 104 -2.96 12.26 -6.52
CA ARG A 104 -3.19 12.51 -5.09
C ARG A 104 -4.60 13.02 -4.81
N ALA A 105 -5.11 13.89 -5.69
CA ALA A 105 -6.45 14.45 -5.53
C ALA A 105 -7.56 13.40 -5.62
N GLU A 106 -7.29 12.24 -6.21
CA GLU A 106 -8.29 11.18 -6.36
C GLU A 106 -8.40 10.28 -5.14
N LEU A 107 -7.43 10.34 -4.21
CA LEU A 107 -7.42 9.45 -3.04
C LEU A 107 -8.70 9.58 -2.21
N ALA A 108 -9.18 10.80 -2.00
CA ALA A 108 -10.38 11.03 -1.19
C ALA A 108 -11.65 10.49 -1.84
N ALA A 109 -11.64 10.27 -3.15
CA ALA A 109 -12.80 9.77 -3.89
C ALA A 109 -12.89 8.24 -3.89
N LEU A 110 -11.83 7.54 -3.46
CA LEU A 110 -11.81 6.08 -3.44
C LEU A 110 -12.17 5.57 -2.04
N PRO A 111 -12.96 4.49 -1.96
CA PRO A 111 -13.29 3.89 -0.66
C PRO A 111 -12.12 3.06 -0.14
N PHE A 112 -11.28 3.67 0.70
CA PHE A 112 -10.11 3.01 1.28
C PHE A 112 -10.47 2.22 2.53
N CYS A 113 -9.66 1.20 2.81
CA CYS A 113 -9.70 0.49 4.09
C CYS A 113 -9.51 1.48 5.23
N GLU A 114 -10.19 1.24 6.35
CA GLU A 114 -10.16 2.18 7.49
C GLU A 114 -8.75 2.46 8.00
N ALA A 115 -7.90 1.44 8.06
CA ALA A 115 -6.52 1.60 8.53
C ALA A 115 -5.72 2.57 7.67
N ASP A 116 -6.03 2.67 6.37
CA ASP A 116 -5.34 3.57 5.44
C ASP A 116 -5.88 5.00 5.48
N GLN A 117 -7.11 5.19 5.93
CA GLN A 117 -7.77 6.50 5.87
C GLN A 117 -6.99 7.64 6.51
N PRO A 118 -6.38 7.47 7.71
CA PRO A 118 -5.60 8.57 8.30
C PRO A 118 -4.41 9.03 7.47
N LEU A 119 -3.96 8.21 6.51
CA LEU A 119 -2.82 8.51 5.65
C LEU A 119 -3.20 9.40 4.47
N LEU A 120 -4.47 9.36 4.03
CA LEU A 120 -4.87 9.95 2.75
C LEU A 120 -4.73 11.47 2.71
N GLY A 121 -5.19 12.16 3.75
CA GLY A 121 -5.09 13.62 3.81
C GLY A 121 -3.65 14.12 3.79
N PRO A 122 -2.79 13.63 4.69
CA PRO A 122 -1.38 14.02 4.69
C PRO A 122 -0.68 13.73 3.35
N ILE A 123 -0.92 12.56 2.75
CA ILE A 123 -0.32 12.20 1.45
C ILE A 123 -0.80 13.14 0.35
N ALA A 124 -2.10 13.44 0.32
CA ALA A 124 -2.68 14.30 -0.71
C ALA A 124 -2.08 15.72 -0.68
N ARG A 125 -1.70 16.20 0.52
CA ARG A 125 -1.15 17.55 0.70
C ARG A 125 0.37 17.62 0.60
N ASP A 126 1.06 16.49 0.58
CA ASP A 126 2.52 16.44 0.64
C ASP A 126 3.10 16.22 -0.77
N PRO A 127 3.69 17.28 -1.39
CA PRO A 127 4.25 17.14 -2.74
C PRO A 127 5.47 16.21 -2.78
N ASP A 128 6.08 15.94 -1.62
CA ASP A 128 7.25 15.07 -1.51
C ASP A 128 6.91 13.71 -0.92
N ALA A 129 5.63 13.33 -0.92
CA ALA A 129 5.18 12.08 -0.31
C ALA A 129 5.85 10.87 -0.95
N ALA A 130 6.13 10.93 -2.21
CA ALA A 130 6.80 9.85 -2.92
C ALA A 130 8.13 10.31 -3.58
#